data_2e1cfc74696166272a63108017e00594
#
_entry.id   2e1cfc74696166272a63108017e00594
#
_cell.length_a   1.000
_cell.length_b   1.000
_cell.length_c   1.000
_cell.angle_alpha   90.00
_cell.angle_beta   90.00
_cell.angle_gamma   90.00
#
_symmetry.space_group_name_H-M   'P 1'
#
loop_
_entity.id
_entity.type
_entity.pdbx_description
1 polymer ?
#
loop_
_entity_poly.entity_id
_entity_poly.type
_entity_poly.pdbx_seq_one_letter_code
_entity_poly.pdbx_strand_id
1 'polypeptide(L)'
;MDRNRLIADRRTLLLGAGAFGLSGCATFGGGAAAPEVRGLERLPLSQSVLNRFVAERRLPGASVGVRAPDGSDIFIRAGTLDFNVFDRVGPDSLFRIFSMTKLVTGAAAAVLMEDGRLTLDAPVAEIIPEFAALKVATNPAQGLAARPARNTMTIRHLLTHTSGLTYSIAGDGPVQRAYREAGITPGAPRGDDPQVRDLDDMAARLADIPLIAEPGAAYNYSVSLDVLGLVIQRASGVAFPDFVQRRILNPVGMDDTVWRLREGDAARLMQVYAYGRDRAAPPTAVAALSAEAYARPVTLYSGGGGLISSTRDYLGFLSMLLNDGRAGRVRVMKPETAHLIRTDILPEGLTAEGGGFGFGGWIARPGHRRQGEFGWSGAAGTQGWIDPERNFAATLMIQAMPYRAVDILSELRPALDADLGIVRIA
;
A
#
# COMPACT_ATOMS: atom_id res chain seq x y z
N MET A 1 -68.54 14.85 -7.73
CA MET A 1 -68.73 16.31 -7.81
C MET A 1 -67.34 16.84 -8.05
N ASP A 2 -67.04 17.05 -9.20
CA ASP A 2 -67.13 18.11 -10.19
C ASP A 2 -65.84 18.94 -10.17
N ARG A 3 -65.04 18.74 -11.22
CA ARG A 3 -64.87 19.62 -12.43
C ARG A 3 -64.13 20.91 -12.08
N ASN A 4 -63.15 21.41 -12.78
CA ASN A 4 -62.74 21.42 -14.18
C ASN A 4 -61.44 22.30 -14.23
N ARG A 5 -60.42 21.92 -15.01
CA ARG A 5 -60.02 22.44 -16.35
C ARG A 5 -59.74 23.96 -16.42
N LEU A 6 -58.57 24.31 -16.94
CA LEU A 6 -58.21 24.74 -18.32
C LEU A 6 -56.81 25.36 -18.28
N ILE A 7 -55.80 24.94 -18.98
CA ILE A 7 -55.43 25.01 -20.41
C ILE A 7 -55.05 26.44 -20.88
N ALA A 8 -53.85 26.44 -21.51
CA ALA A 8 -53.35 27.28 -22.60
C ALA A 8 -52.86 28.70 -22.25
N ASP A 9 -51.97 29.32 -22.99
CA ASP A 9 -51.18 29.01 -24.19
C ASP A 9 -50.12 30.13 -24.40
N ARG A 10 -49.04 29.82 -25.02
CA ARG A 10 -48.21 30.48 -26.04
C ARG A 10 -47.94 31.98 -26.08
N ARG A 11 -46.66 32.23 -26.24
CA ARG A 11 -45.98 33.18 -27.19
C ARG A 11 -46.13 34.67 -27.00
N THR A 12 -45.03 35.42 -26.92
CA THR A 12 -44.50 36.24 -28.01
C THR A 12 -43.22 36.99 -27.62
N LEU A 13 -42.25 36.94 -28.50
CA LEU A 13 -41.09 37.80 -28.75
C LEU A 13 -41.31 39.33 -28.44
N LEU A 14 -40.22 40.02 -28.05
CA LEU A 14 -39.57 41.07 -28.85
C LEU A 14 -38.48 41.81 -28.08
N LEU A 15 -37.31 41.82 -28.65
CA LEU A 15 -36.24 42.80 -28.78
C LEU A 15 -36.31 44.11 -27.94
N GLY A 16 -35.20 44.44 -27.28
CA GLY A 16 -34.85 45.76 -26.79
C GLY A 16 -33.39 45.84 -26.41
N ALA A 17 -32.58 46.46 -27.26
CA ALA A 17 -31.17 46.76 -27.01
C ALA A 17 -31.03 47.95 -26.04
N GLY A 18 -30.02 47.92 -25.15
CA GLY A 18 -29.66 49.07 -24.31
C GLY A 18 -28.39 48.79 -23.52
N ALA A 19 -27.35 49.52 -23.80
CA ALA A 19 -25.98 49.37 -23.37
C ALA A 19 -25.68 49.99 -21.97
N PHE A 20 -24.49 49.63 -21.49
CA PHE A 20 -23.63 50.24 -20.45
C PHE A 20 -23.90 49.92 -18.97
N GLY A 21 -22.86 49.26 -18.39
CA GLY A 21 -22.62 49.19 -16.95
C GLY A 21 -21.48 48.25 -16.63
N LEU A 22 -20.25 48.74 -16.68
CA LEU A 22 -19.04 48.10 -16.14
C LEU A 22 -19.20 47.89 -14.63
N SER A 23 -18.98 46.68 -14.13
CA SER A 23 -18.24 46.47 -12.88
C SER A 23 -18.18 44.97 -12.51
N GLY A 24 -17.00 44.46 -12.20
CA GLY A 24 -16.80 43.31 -11.32
C GLY A 24 -16.55 41.96 -12.02
N CYS A 25 -15.42 41.82 -12.70
CA CYS A 25 -14.87 40.51 -12.92
C CYS A 25 -14.49 39.87 -11.58
N ALA A 26 -15.39 39.07 -11.03
CA ALA A 26 -14.99 37.98 -10.14
C ALA A 26 -14.38 36.90 -11.04
N THR A 27 -13.07 36.87 -11.15
CA THR A 27 -12.32 35.76 -11.70
C THR A 27 -12.54 34.55 -10.79
N PHE A 28 -13.51 33.72 -11.14
CA PHE A 28 -13.53 32.35 -10.67
C PHE A 28 -12.29 31.71 -11.23
N GLY A 29 -11.42 31.27 -10.31
CA GLY A 29 -10.12 30.74 -10.59
C GLY A 29 -10.15 29.72 -11.71
N GLY A 30 -9.22 29.90 -12.61
CA GLY A 30 -8.99 29.00 -13.73
C GLY A 30 -8.83 27.57 -13.22
N GLY A 31 -9.65 26.69 -13.77
CA GLY A 31 -9.43 25.27 -13.65
C GLY A 31 -8.01 25.00 -14.09
N ALA A 32 -7.22 24.39 -13.19
CA ALA A 32 -5.87 23.94 -13.52
C ALA A 32 -5.96 23.09 -14.78
N ALA A 33 -5.29 23.52 -15.84
CA ALA A 33 -5.15 22.74 -17.06
C ALA A 33 -4.65 21.34 -16.69
N ALA A 34 -5.32 20.34 -17.23
CA ALA A 34 -5.14 18.94 -16.87
C ALA A 34 -3.65 18.56 -16.76
N PRO A 35 -3.23 17.96 -15.64
CA PRO A 35 -1.85 17.50 -15.43
C PRO A 35 -1.35 16.50 -16.48
N GLU A 36 -2.25 15.93 -17.28
CA GLU A 36 -1.99 14.86 -18.25
C GLU A 36 -1.05 15.23 -19.39
N VAL A 37 -1.16 16.42 -19.95
CA VAL A 37 -0.32 16.85 -21.09
C VAL A 37 1.14 16.99 -20.67
N ARG A 38 1.39 17.50 -19.47
CA ARG A 38 2.76 17.63 -18.94
C ARG A 38 3.41 16.28 -18.61
N GLY A 39 2.62 15.28 -18.21
CA GLY A 39 3.11 13.94 -17.93
C GLY A 39 3.61 13.21 -19.19
N LEU A 40 2.85 13.30 -20.28
CA LEU A 40 3.22 12.69 -21.58
C LEU A 40 4.50 13.27 -22.16
N GLU A 41 4.72 14.59 -22.01
CA GLU A 41 5.94 15.25 -22.50
C GLU A 41 7.18 14.87 -21.68
N ARG A 42 7.01 14.57 -20.39
CA ARG A 42 8.11 14.31 -19.45
C ARG A 42 8.48 12.84 -19.31
N LEU A 43 7.53 11.92 -19.54
CA LEU A 43 7.70 10.48 -19.38
C LEU A 43 7.23 9.71 -20.63
N PRO A 44 7.72 10.04 -21.84
CA PRO A 44 7.23 9.46 -23.08
C PRO A 44 7.51 7.96 -23.22
N LEU A 45 8.68 7.49 -22.80
CA LEU A 45 9.03 6.06 -22.85
C LEU A 45 8.18 5.25 -21.87
N SER A 46 8.04 5.74 -20.64
CA SER A 46 7.19 5.11 -19.62
C SER A 46 5.73 5.06 -20.05
N GLN A 47 5.21 6.14 -20.63
CA GLN A 47 3.84 6.17 -21.19
C GLN A 47 3.67 5.15 -22.33
N SER A 48 4.69 5.00 -23.19
CA SER A 48 4.67 4.01 -24.26
C SER A 48 4.58 2.57 -23.74
N VAL A 49 5.31 2.26 -22.65
CA VAL A 49 5.22 0.96 -21.97
C VAL A 49 3.78 0.71 -21.50
N LEU A 50 3.18 1.66 -20.77
CA LEU A 50 1.80 1.52 -20.30
C LEU A 50 0.80 1.30 -21.44
N ASN A 51 0.89 2.11 -22.48
CA ASN A 51 0.01 2.03 -23.66
C ASN A 51 0.09 0.65 -24.32
N ARG A 52 1.29 0.10 -24.47
CA ARG A 52 1.51 -1.21 -25.08
C ARG A 52 0.91 -2.33 -24.25
N PHE A 53 1.13 -2.36 -22.92
CA PHE A 53 0.56 -3.39 -22.06
C PHE A 53 -0.97 -3.41 -22.06
N VAL A 54 -1.60 -2.23 -22.19
CA VAL A 54 -3.05 -2.11 -22.33
C VAL A 54 -3.53 -2.52 -23.72
N ALA A 55 -2.85 -2.07 -24.79
CA ALA A 55 -3.20 -2.43 -26.17
C ALA A 55 -3.09 -3.94 -26.43
N GLU A 56 -2.11 -4.60 -25.84
CA GLU A 56 -1.92 -6.05 -25.86
C GLU A 56 -2.90 -6.80 -24.91
N ARG A 57 -3.83 -6.08 -24.26
CA ARG A 57 -4.79 -6.62 -23.28
C ARG A 57 -4.14 -7.42 -22.13
N ARG A 58 -2.88 -7.10 -21.81
CA ARG A 58 -2.16 -7.70 -20.67
C ARG A 58 -2.61 -7.09 -19.33
N LEU A 59 -3.15 -5.88 -19.35
CA LEU A 59 -3.76 -5.17 -18.22
C LEU A 59 -5.00 -4.41 -18.70
N PRO A 60 -6.06 -4.27 -17.89
CA PRO A 60 -7.14 -3.36 -18.22
C PRO A 60 -6.67 -1.90 -18.17
N GLY A 61 -5.80 -1.58 -17.23
CA GLY A 61 -5.22 -0.27 -17.07
C GLY A 61 -4.07 -0.25 -16.06
N ALA A 62 -3.37 0.87 -16.03
CA ALA A 62 -2.28 1.16 -15.09
C ALA A 62 -2.19 2.67 -14.82
N SER A 63 -1.82 3.04 -13.59
CA SER A 63 -1.53 4.41 -13.19
C SER A 63 -0.15 4.46 -12.54
N VAL A 64 0.66 5.45 -12.93
CA VAL A 64 2.01 5.68 -12.38
C VAL A 64 2.10 7.11 -11.90
N GLY A 65 2.63 7.29 -10.69
CA GLY A 65 3.00 8.58 -10.14
C GLY A 65 4.51 8.65 -9.91
N VAL A 66 5.10 9.79 -10.23
CA VAL A 66 6.54 10.05 -10.06
C VAL A 66 6.75 11.40 -9.42
N ARG A 67 7.49 11.45 -8.30
CA ARG A 67 8.14 12.67 -7.81
C ARG A 67 9.50 12.72 -8.49
N ALA A 68 9.65 13.63 -9.44
CA ALA A 68 10.88 13.80 -10.20
C ALA A 68 11.98 14.51 -9.38
N PRO A 69 13.26 14.43 -9.78
CA PRO A 69 14.37 15.06 -9.06
C PRO A 69 14.24 16.58 -8.89
N ASP A 70 13.50 17.25 -9.77
CA ASP A 70 13.19 18.69 -9.70
C ASP A 70 12.06 19.02 -8.69
N GLY A 71 11.51 18.01 -8.01
CA GLY A 71 10.44 18.13 -7.03
C GLY A 71 9.02 18.20 -7.62
N SER A 72 8.86 18.04 -8.93
CA SER A 72 7.53 18.01 -9.56
C SER A 72 6.88 16.63 -9.45
N ASP A 73 5.55 16.61 -9.27
CA ASP A 73 4.75 15.38 -9.37
C ASP A 73 4.24 15.21 -10.80
N ILE A 74 4.48 14.03 -11.35
CA ILE A 74 4.09 13.66 -12.71
C ILE A 74 3.24 12.40 -12.63
N PHE A 75 2.08 12.42 -13.32
CA PHE A 75 1.18 11.27 -13.39
C PHE A 75 1.00 10.87 -14.86
N ILE A 76 1.18 9.58 -15.13
CA ILE A 76 0.86 8.95 -16.42
C ILE A 76 -0.08 7.76 -16.19
N ARG A 77 -0.87 7.44 -17.19
CA ARG A 77 -1.86 6.37 -17.13
C ARG A 77 -2.18 5.79 -18.49
N ALA A 78 -2.70 4.57 -18.51
CA ALA A 78 -3.29 3.97 -19.71
C ALA A 78 -4.46 3.04 -19.32
N GLY A 79 -5.45 2.92 -20.20
CA GLY A 79 -6.56 1.99 -20.06
C GLY A 79 -7.65 2.42 -19.09
N THR A 80 -8.36 1.41 -18.56
CA THR A 80 -9.62 1.52 -17.82
C THR A 80 -9.54 0.80 -16.48
N LEU A 81 -10.55 0.99 -15.62
CA LEU A 81 -10.64 0.34 -14.30
C LEU A 81 -10.94 -1.16 -14.40
N ASP A 82 -11.48 -1.61 -15.52
CA ASP A 82 -11.88 -2.99 -15.80
C ASP A 82 -11.79 -3.23 -17.31
N PHE A 83 -11.62 -4.48 -17.78
CA PHE A 83 -11.60 -4.82 -19.19
C PHE A 83 -12.95 -4.57 -19.92
N ASN A 84 -14.03 -4.45 -19.15
CA ASN A 84 -15.41 -4.38 -19.65
C ASN A 84 -16.08 -3.03 -19.40
N VAL A 85 -15.34 -2.02 -18.89
CA VAL A 85 -15.88 -0.66 -18.66
C VAL A 85 -15.07 0.38 -19.41
N PHE A 86 -15.67 1.55 -19.61
CA PHE A 86 -15.01 2.69 -20.29
C PHE A 86 -14.42 3.71 -19.30
N ASP A 87 -14.66 3.52 -17.99
CA ASP A 87 -14.13 4.40 -16.95
C ASP A 87 -12.62 4.31 -16.91
N ARG A 88 -11.97 5.44 -17.19
CA ARG A 88 -10.52 5.50 -17.30
C ARG A 88 -9.87 5.41 -15.93
N VAL A 89 -8.80 4.62 -15.85
CA VAL A 89 -7.91 4.66 -14.69
C VAL A 89 -7.21 6.01 -14.62
N GLY A 90 -6.93 6.48 -13.41
CA GLY A 90 -6.25 7.76 -13.19
C GLY A 90 -5.53 7.83 -11.85
N PRO A 91 -4.89 8.98 -11.54
CA PRO A 91 -4.15 9.15 -10.30
C PRO A 91 -5.01 9.05 -9.04
N ASP A 92 -6.31 9.34 -9.18
CA ASP A 92 -7.30 9.32 -8.09
C ASP A 92 -8.15 8.03 -8.09
N SER A 93 -7.88 7.09 -8.98
CA SER A 93 -8.46 5.73 -8.93
C SER A 93 -7.96 4.98 -7.70
N LEU A 94 -8.80 4.10 -7.18
CA LEU A 94 -8.53 3.34 -5.97
C LEU A 94 -7.98 1.96 -6.27
N PHE A 95 -7.00 1.55 -5.50
CA PHE A 95 -6.30 0.27 -5.64
C PHE A 95 -6.16 -0.40 -4.28
N ARG A 96 -6.32 -1.70 -4.22
CA ARG A 96 -5.91 -2.48 -3.04
C ARG A 96 -4.40 -2.54 -3.06
N ILE A 97 -3.77 -1.85 -2.12
CA ILE A 97 -2.30 -1.75 -2.10
C ILE A 97 -1.63 -2.93 -1.40
N PHE A 98 -2.43 -3.80 -0.77
CA PHE A 98 -1.92 -4.99 -0.08
C PHE A 98 -0.67 -4.68 0.76
N SER A 99 0.43 -5.39 0.50
CA SER A 99 1.64 -5.30 1.32
C SER A 99 2.35 -3.95 1.28
N MET A 100 1.99 -3.03 0.38
CA MET A 100 2.47 -1.66 0.48
C MET A 100 1.95 -0.95 1.76
N THR A 101 0.89 -1.48 2.39
CA THR A 101 0.42 -1.09 3.75
C THR A 101 1.55 -1.17 4.78
N LYS A 102 2.49 -2.11 4.63
CA LYS A 102 3.59 -2.32 5.57
C LYS A 102 4.49 -1.11 5.74
N LEU A 103 4.72 -0.34 4.65
CA LEU A 103 5.51 0.89 4.74
C LEU A 103 4.80 1.95 5.61
N VAL A 104 3.47 2.04 5.50
CA VAL A 104 2.65 2.95 6.31
C VAL A 104 2.65 2.51 7.78
N THR A 105 2.52 1.20 8.04
CA THR A 105 2.60 0.63 9.39
C THR A 105 3.99 0.82 10.00
N GLY A 106 5.05 0.64 9.21
CA GLY A 106 6.43 0.89 9.62
C GLY A 106 6.66 2.37 9.97
N ALA A 107 6.14 3.29 9.16
CA ALA A 107 6.20 4.72 9.45
C ALA A 107 5.44 5.09 10.73
N ALA A 108 4.29 4.47 10.99
CA ALA A 108 3.54 4.66 12.23
C ALA A 108 4.33 4.18 13.47
N ALA A 109 5.02 3.04 13.38
CA ALA A 109 5.91 2.57 14.43
C ALA A 109 7.10 3.52 14.66
N ALA A 110 7.69 4.05 13.58
CA ALA A 110 8.79 5.02 13.66
C ALA A 110 8.38 6.31 14.36
N VAL A 111 7.15 6.81 14.12
CA VAL A 111 6.59 7.96 14.84
C VAL A 111 6.42 7.68 16.33
N LEU A 112 6.01 6.46 16.72
CA LEU A 112 5.97 6.07 18.14
C LEU A 112 7.37 6.00 18.78
N MET A 113 8.39 5.63 18.01
CA MET A 113 9.79 5.68 18.47
C MET A 113 10.25 7.13 18.64
N GLU A 114 9.89 8.02 17.73
CA GLU A 114 10.15 9.46 17.85
C GLU A 114 9.49 10.06 19.09
N ASP A 115 8.28 9.61 19.43
CA ASP A 115 7.54 10.01 20.64
C ASP A 115 8.15 9.39 21.94
N GLY A 116 9.19 8.55 21.84
CA GLY A 116 9.83 7.87 22.97
C GLY A 116 9.01 6.74 23.58
N ARG A 117 7.97 6.25 22.90
CA ARG A 117 7.04 5.22 23.38
C ARG A 117 7.38 3.82 22.90
N LEU A 118 8.34 3.68 22.01
CA LEU A 118 8.78 2.42 21.43
C LEU A 118 10.26 2.46 21.13
N THR A 119 10.96 1.33 21.21
CA THR A 119 12.33 1.18 20.73
C THR A 119 12.47 -0.08 19.87
N LEU A 120 13.49 -0.12 19.01
CA LEU A 120 13.71 -1.27 18.12
C LEU A 120 13.90 -2.58 18.89
N ASP A 121 14.62 -2.53 19.99
CA ASP A 121 15.01 -3.72 20.74
C ASP A 121 14.10 -4.00 21.95
N ALA A 122 12.99 -3.26 22.09
CA ALA A 122 11.99 -3.55 23.10
C ALA A 122 11.40 -4.95 22.88
N PRO A 123 11.30 -5.77 23.95
CA PRO A 123 10.61 -7.05 23.90
C PRO A 123 9.14 -6.88 23.52
N VAL A 124 8.68 -7.61 22.52
CA VAL A 124 7.26 -7.59 22.14
C VAL A 124 6.36 -8.02 23.29
N ALA A 125 6.83 -8.93 24.13
CA ALA A 125 6.10 -9.44 25.30
C ALA A 125 5.78 -8.38 26.37
N GLU A 126 6.52 -7.26 26.42
CA GLU A 126 6.19 -6.15 27.33
C GLU A 126 4.90 -5.43 26.91
N ILE A 127 4.54 -5.52 25.62
CA ILE A 127 3.35 -4.88 25.06
C ILE A 127 2.26 -5.91 24.75
N ILE A 128 2.67 -7.12 24.34
CA ILE A 128 1.79 -8.25 24.02
C ILE A 128 2.18 -9.40 24.97
N PRO A 129 1.66 -9.43 26.22
CA PRO A 129 2.02 -10.45 27.22
C PRO A 129 1.77 -11.89 26.77
N GLU A 130 0.84 -12.09 25.83
CA GLU A 130 0.54 -13.38 25.20
C GLU A 130 1.80 -13.98 24.52
N PHE A 131 2.78 -13.16 24.17
CA PHE A 131 4.02 -13.59 23.54
C PHE A 131 5.17 -13.89 24.53
N ALA A 132 4.91 -13.85 25.82
CA ALA A 132 5.94 -14.11 26.84
C ALA A 132 6.48 -15.55 26.84
N ALA A 133 5.67 -16.51 26.37
CA ALA A 133 6.02 -17.94 26.40
C ALA A 133 5.99 -18.60 25.00
N LEU A 134 6.42 -17.86 23.96
CA LEU A 134 6.45 -18.38 22.61
C LEU A 134 7.32 -19.63 22.48
N LYS A 135 6.91 -20.51 21.59
CA LYS A 135 7.62 -21.76 21.28
C LYS A 135 8.09 -21.74 19.84
N VAL A 136 9.16 -22.49 19.56
CA VAL A 136 9.69 -22.69 18.21
C VAL A 136 9.55 -24.17 17.84
N ALA A 137 8.99 -24.43 16.66
CA ALA A 137 8.87 -25.80 16.14
C ALA A 137 10.25 -26.46 16.03
N THR A 138 10.38 -27.68 16.56
CA THR A 138 11.65 -28.44 16.48
C THR A 138 11.97 -28.84 15.05
N ASN A 139 10.94 -29.13 14.24
CA ASN A 139 11.03 -29.35 12.80
C ASN A 139 9.71 -28.84 12.16
N PRO A 140 9.66 -27.60 11.67
CA PRO A 140 8.42 -27.00 11.14
C PRO A 140 7.90 -27.68 9.87
N ALA A 141 8.74 -28.45 9.16
CA ALA A 141 8.34 -29.22 7.99
C ALA A 141 7.64 -30.55 8.35
N GLN A 142 7.82 -31.06 9.56
CA GLN A 142 7.31 -32.37 9.99
C GLN A 142 6.14 -32.29 10.98
N GLY A 143 6.02 -31.21 11.76
CA GLY A 143 4.95 -31.12 12.76
C GLY A 143 4.98 -29.87 13.61
N LEU A 144 4.11 -29.86 14.64
CA LEU A 144 3.96 -28.75 15.59
C LEU A 144 4.71 -29.03 16.93
N ALA A 145 5.47 -30.14 17.03
CA ALA A 145 6.32 -30.40 18.19
C ALA A 145 7.28 -29.22 18.38
N ALA A 146 7.28 -28.63 19.57
CA ALA A 146 7.95 -27.37 19.81
C ALA A 146 8.67 -27.35 21.17
N ARG A 147 9.63 -26.47 21.29
CA ARG A 147 10.36 -26.15 22.51
C ARG A 147 10.21 -24.64 22.79
N PRO A 148 10.47 -24.19 24.03
CA PRO A 148 10.52 -22.76 24.31
C PRO A 148 11.49 -22.02 23.38
N ALA A 149 11.11 -20.84 22.92
CA ALA A 149 12.01 -19.95 22.20
C ALA A 149 13.19 -19.57 23.11
N ARG A 150 14.39 -19.51 22.53
CA ARG A 150 15.61 -19.10 23.25
C ARG A 150 15.83 -17.59 23.15
N ASN A 151 15.42 -17.01 22.02
CA ASN A 151 15.58 -15.60 21.73
C ASN A 151 14.27 -14.85 22.02
N THR A 152 14.40 -13.66 22.59
CA THR A 152 13.29 -12.74 22.79
C THR A 152 12.87 -12.14 21.46
N MET A 153 11.58 -12.14 21.14
CA MET A 153 11.04 -11.43 20.00
C MET A 153 11.04 -9.92 20.31
N THR A 154 11.62 -9.11 19.42
CA THR A 154 11.69 -7.65 19.56
C THR A 154 10.92 -6.94 18.45
N ILE A 155 10.71 -5.63 18.59
CA ILE A 155 10.08 -4.79 17.57
C ILE A 155 10.88 -4.81 16.27
N ARG A 156 12.21 -4.82 16.33
CA ARG A 156 13.11 -5.02 15.18
C ARG A 156 12.73 -6.27 14.40
N HIS A 157 12.50 -7.38 15.08
CA HIS A 157 12.15 -8.65 14.45
C HIS A 157 10.79 -8.60 13.74
N LEU A 158 9.81 -7.86 14.27
CA LEU A 158 8.52 -7.64 13.60
C LEU A 158 8.70 -6.78 12.34
N LEU A 159 9.42 -5.67 12.44
CA LEU A 159 9.67 -4.74 11.32
C LEU A 159 10.38 -5.41 10.15
N THR A 160 11.27 -6.36 10.44
CA THR A 160 12.17 -6.97 9.45
C THR A 160 11.76 -8.40 9.03
N HIS A 161 10.59 -8.88 9.46
CA HIS A 161 10.17 -10.27 9.20
C HIS A 161 11.16 -11.33 9.69
N THR A 162 11.86 -11.05 10.79
CA THR A 162 12.77 -12.02 11.44
C THR A 162 12.22 -12.54 12.77
N SER A 163 10.92 -12.35 13.01
CA SER A 163 10.23 -12.76 14.24
C SER A 163 10.05 -14.27 14.41
N GLY A 164 10.24 -15.06 13.36
CA GLY A 164 9.89 -16.48 13.31
C GLY A 164 8.42 -16.77 13.01
N LEU A 165 7.58 -15.74 12.87
CA LEU A 165 6.22 -15.88 12.34
C LEU A 165 6.24 -16.23 10.84
N THR A 166 5.09 -16.68 10.31
CA THR A 166 4.92 -17.02 8.89
C THR A 166 3.60 -16.44 8.34
N TYR A 167 3.27 -16.75 7.09
CA TYR A 167 1.94 -16.61 6.50
C TYR A 167 1.29 -17.97 6.25
N SER A 168 -0.03 -18.06 6.40
CA SER A 168 -0.81 -19.25 6.06
C SER A 168 -0.67 -19.69 4.61
N ILE A 169 -0.28 -18.77 3.71
CA ILE A 169 -0.08 -18.98 2.27
C ILE A 169 1.39 -19.26 1.89
N ALA A 170 2.31 -19.26 2.86
CA ALA A 170 3.74 -19.50 2.62
C ALA A 170 4.06 -21.00 2.56
N GLY A 171 3.31 -21.75 1.76
CA GLY A 171 3.43 -23.19 1.59
C GLY A 171 2.40 -24.01 2.38
N ASP A 172 2.58 -25.33 2.42
CA ASP A 172 1.64 -26.30 3.01
C ASP A 172 2.21 -27.06 4.21
N GLY A 173 3.18 -26.45 4.89
CA GLY A 173 3.76 -27.00 6.11
C GLY A 173 2.76 -27.07 7.27
N PRO A 174 3.06 -27.84 8.32
CA PRO A 174 2.18 -27.99 9.50
C PRO A 174 1.83 -26.66 10.16
N VAL A 175 2.80 -25.75 10.31
CA VAL A 175 2.57 -24.41 10.91
C VAL A 175 1.66 -23.56 10.03
N GLN A 176 1.85 -23.58 8.70
CA GLN A 176 0.98 -22.84 7.76
C GLN A 176 -0.47 -23.38 7.79
N ARG A 177 -0.64 -24.70 7.93
CA ARG A 177 -1.98 -25.30 8.13
C ARG A 177 -2.60 -24.86 9.45
N ALA A 178 -1.84 -24.87 10.55
CA ALA A 178 -2.32 -24.38 11.84
C ALA A 178 -2.78 -22.91 11.77
N TYR A 179 -2.08 -22.06 11.01
CA TYR A 179 -2.53 -20.69 10.78
C TYR A 179 -3.86 -20.64 10.03
N ARG A 180 -4.05 -21.48 8.97
CA ARG A 180 -5.34 -21.56 8.25
C ARG A 180 -6.47 -22.06 9.16
N GLU A 181 -6.23 -23.10 9.93
CA GLU A 181 -7.18 -23.67 10.91
C GLU A 181 -7.56 -22.66 11.99
N ALA A 182 -6.59 -21.83 12.41
CA ALA A 182 -6.82 -20.72 13.33
C ALA A 182 -7.46 -19.50 12.66
N GLY A 183 -7.72 -19.54 11.36
CA GLY A 183 -8.30 -18.42 10.61
C GLY A 183 -7.36 -17.24 10.37
N ILE A 184 -6.05 -17.41 10.59
CA ILE A 184 -5.04 -16.38 10.38
C ILE A 184 -4.68 -16.38 8.90
N THR A 185 -5.33 -15.51 8.12
CA THR A 185 -5.11 -15.35 6.68
C THR A 185 -4.58 -13.95 6.36
N PRO A 186 -3.78 -13.77 5.28
CA PRO A 186 -3.30 -12.45 4.91
C PRO A 186 -4.45 -11.55 4.45
N GLY A 187 -4.32 -10.26 4.76
CA GLY A 187 -5.31 -9.23 4.45
C GLY A 187 -6.27 -8.98 5.60
N ALA A 188 -7.24 -8.09 5.37
CA ALA A 188 -8.23 -7.73 6.35
C ALA A 188 -9.49 -8.59 6.18
N PRO A 189 -9.82 -9.50 7.11
CA PRO A 189 -11.14 -10.15 7.16
C PRO A 189 -12.26 -9.12 7.14
N ARG A 190 -13.33 -9.41 6.39
CA ARG A 190 -14.44 -8.49 6.16
C ARG A 190 -15.77 -9.23 6.22
N GLY A 191 -16.78 -8.58 6.84
CA GLY A 191 -18.15 -9.11 6.91
C GLY A 191 -18.38 -10.05 8.07
N ASP A 192 -19.37 -10.94 7.93
CA ASP A 192 -20.03 -11.64 9.04
C ASP A 192 -19.36 -12.96 9.46
N ASP A 193 -18.27 -13.37 8.79
CA ASP A 193 -17.50 -14.57 9.17
C ASP A 193 -16.03 -14.18 9.49
N PRO A 194 -15.80 -13.51 10.62
CA PRO A 194 -14.45 -13.25 11.07
C PRO A 194 -13.93 -14.49 11.80
N GLN A 195 -13.14 -15.28 11.10
CA GLN A 195 -12.41 -16.34 11.78
C GLN A 195 -11.47 -15.74 12.83
N VAL A 196 -10.87 -14.58 12.55
CA VAL A 196 -10.14 -13.74 13.51
C VAL A 196 -10.92 -12.43 13.71
N ARG A 197 -11.29 -12.08 14.94
CA ARG A 197 -12.17 -10.96 15.26
C ARG A 197 -11.48 -9.60 15.20
N ASP A 198 -10.25 -9.53 15.71
CA ASP A 198 -9.45 -8.32 15.81
C ASP A 198 -7.96 -8.66 16.00
N LEU A 199 -7.13 -7.64 16.20
CA LEU A 199 -5.69 -7.82 16.40
C LEU A 199 -5.35 -8.54 17.71
N ASP A 200 -6.15 -8.35 18.76
CA ASP A 200 -5.95 -9.03 20.06
C ASP A 200 -6.26 -10.54 19.94
N ASP A 201 -7.37 -10.90 19.29
CA ASP A 201 -7.73 -12.30 18.99
C ASP A 201 -6.68 -12.98 18.09
N MET A 202 -6.15 -12.24 17.10
CA MET A 202 -5.06 -12.75 16.25
C MET A 202 -3.80 -13.04 17.07
N ALA A 203 -3.40 -12.15 17.97
CA ALA A 203 -2.21 -12.34 18.81
C ALA A 203 -2.39 -13.53 19.75
N ALA A 204 -3.55 -13.67 20.38
CA ALA A 204 -3.86 -14.81 21.25
C ALA A 204 -3.74 -16.15 20.50
N ARG A 205 -4.30 -16.25 19.28
CA ARG A 205 -4.20 -17.47 18.46
C ARG A 205 -2.77 -17.74 17.97
N LEU A 206 -2.01 -16.69 17.65
CA LEU A 206 -0.60 -16.82 17.25
C LEU A 206 0.27 -17.33 18.39
N ALA A 207 -0.03 -16.98 19.65
CA ALA A 207 0.72 -17.43 20.82
C ALA A 207 0.65 -18.94 21.03
N ASP A 208 -0.42 -19.59 20.59
CA ASP A 208 -0.61 -21.05 20.70
C ASP A 208 0.08 -21.84 19.57
N ILE A 209 0.49 -21.18 18.48
CA ILE A 209 1.11 -21.82 17.32
C ILE A 209 2.62 -21.57 17.35
N PRO A 210 3.47 -22.63 17.20
CA PRO A 210 4.90 -22.45 17.27
C PRO A 210 5.44 -21.62 16.10
N LEU A 211 6.47 -20.82 16.39
CA LEU A 211 7.26 -20.12 15.38
C LEU A 211 7.98 -21.13 14.48
N ILE A 212 8.25 -20.75 13.23
CA ILE A 212 9.01 -21.59 12.28
C ILE A 212 10.51 -21.43 12.44
N ALA A 213 10.97 -20.41 13.15
CA ALA A 213 12.39 -20.15 13.42
C ALA A 213 12.53 -19.36 14.74
N GLU A 214 13.72 -19.37 15.35
CA GLU A 214 14.04 -18.46 16.46
C GLU A 214 13.94 -17.01 16.02
N PRO A 215 13.39 -16.13 16.86
CA PRO A 215 13.45 -14.69 16.59
C PRO A 215 14.87 -14.23 16.32
N GLY A 216 15.05 -13.48 15.22
CA GLY A 216 16.35 -12.98 14.79
C GLY A 216 17.21 -13.97 13.96
N ALA A 217 16.79 -15.23 13.78
CA ALA A 217 17.62 -16.24 13.15
C ALA A 217 17.45 -16.34 11.62
N ALA A 218 16.30 -15.95 11.07
CA ALA A 218 16.01 -16.05 9.65
C ALA A 218 14.99 -15.01 9.21
N TYR A 219 15.10 -14.55 7.96
CA TYR A 219 14.07 -13.78 7.29
C TYR A 219 12.94 -14.71 6.84
N ASN A 220 11.74 -14.45 7.31
CA ASN A 220 10.52 -15.17 6.92
C ASN A 220 9.40 -14.17 6.74
N TYR A 221 9.04 -13.87 5.50
CA TYR A 221 7.93 -12.98 5.20
C TYR A 221 6.63 -13.46 5.84
N SER A 222 5.95 -12.60 6.64
CA SER A 222 4.99 -13.07 7.64
C SER A 222 3.96 -12.02 8.04
N VAL A 223 3.05 -12.41 8.93
CA VAL A 223 2.07 -11.54 9.61
C VAL A 223 2.71 -10.59 10.65
N SER A 224 4.03 -10.43 10.65
CA SER A 224 4.73 -9.59 11.63
C SER A 224 4.23 -8.15 11.67
N LEU A 225 3.89 -7.55 10.51
CA LEU A 225 3.39 -6.17 10.47
C LEU A 225 1.93 -6.07 10.94
N ASP A 226 1.17 -7.17 10.90
CA ASP A 226 -0.16 -7.23 11.53
C ASP A 226 -0.01 -7.22 13.07
N VAL A 227 0.92 -8.01 13.61
CA VAL A 227 1.30 -7.99 15.03
C VAL A 227 1.83 -6.60 15.43
N LEU A 228 2.64 -5.96 14.58
CA LEU A 228 3.11 -4.59 14.82
C LEU A 228 1.95 -3.59 14.89
N GLY A 229 0.85 -3.81 14.16
CA GLY A 229 -0.39 -3.03 14.30
C GLY A 229 -0.94 -3.10 15.73
N LEU A 230 -0.95 -4.29 16.36
CA LEU A 230 -1.34 -4.43 17.76
C LEU A 230 -0.34 -3.73 18.72
N VAL A 231 0.96 -3.85 18.44
CA VAL A 231 1.98 -3.11 19.21
C VAL A 231 1.69 -1.62 19.19
N ILE A 232 1.43 -1.05 18.00
CA ILE A 232 1.11 0.37 17.82
C ILE A 232 -0.16 0.72 18.62
N GLN A 233 -1.20 -0.09 18.56
CA GLN A 233 -2.45 0.11 19.28
C GLN A 233 -2.21 0.15 20.80
N ARG A 234 -1.57 -0.86 21.36
CA ARG A 234 -1.34 -0.97 22.82
C ARG A 234 -0.33 0.07 23.31
N ALA A 235 0.76 0.30 22.60
CA ALA A 235 1.76 1.29 22.96
C ALA A 235 1.23 2.73 22.86
N SER A 236 0.35 3.04 21.90
CA SER A 236 -0.24 4.36 21.77
C SER A 236 -1.44 4.60 22.68
N GLY A 237 -2.16 3.54 23.07
CA GLY A 237 -3.46 3.63 23.73
C GLY A 237 -4.59 4.12 22.79
N VAL A 238 -4.35 4.10 21.47
CA VAL A 238 -5.29 4.52 20.43
C VAL A 238 -5.48 3.36 19.46
N ALA A 239 -6.71 3.11 18.98
CA ALA A 239 -6.96 2.08 17.98
C ALA A 239 -6.00 2.21 16.80
N PHE A 240 -5.46 1.10 16.31
CA PHE A 240 -4.43 1.10 15.26
C PHE A 240 -4.83 1.91 14.00
N PRO A 241 -6.05 1.73 13.44
CA PRO A 241 -6.46 2.51 12.27
C PRO A 241 -6.55 4.01 12.56
N ASP A 242 -6.99 4.40 13.75
CA ASP A 242 -7.07 5.81 14.16
C ASP A 242 -5.69 6.43 14.36
N PHE A 243 -4.75 5.67 14.89
CA PHE A 243 -3.36 6.14 15.00
C PHE A 243 -2.75 6.41 13.63
N VAL A 244 -2.87 5.45 12.71
CA VAL A 244 -2.40 5.60 11.31
C VAL A 244 -3.07 6.80 10.64
N GLN A 245 -4.39 6.93 10.78
CA GLN A 245 -5.13 8.05 10.20
C GLN A 245 -4.62 9.40 10.71
N ARG A 246 -4.47 9.55 12.03
CA ARG A 246 -4.12 10.84 12.65
C ARG A 246 -2.65 11.20 12.48
N ARG A 247 -1.75 10.21 12.54
CA ARG A 247 -0.30 10.48 12.61
C ARG A 247 0.38 10.39 11.25
N ILE A 248 -0.22 9.67 10.27
CA ILE A 248 0.36 9.48 8.94
C ILE A 248 -0.57 10.02 7.84
N LEU A 249 -1.79 9.46 7.70
CA LEU A 249 -2.61 9.73 6.51
C LEU A 249 -3.05 11.20 6.45
N ASN A 250 -3.64 11.73 7.51
CA ASN A 250 -4.10 13.13 7.55
C ASN A 250 -2.96 14.14 7.36
N PRO A 251 -1.81 14.03 8.08
CA PRO A 251 -0.70 14.98 7.90
C PRO A 251 -0.06 14.95 6.51
N VAL A 252 -0.09 13.79 5.83
CA VAL A 252 0.40 13.66 4.45
C VAL A 252 -0.64 14.17 3.43
N GLY A 253 -1.92 14.19 3.78
CA GLY A 253 -3.04 14.52 2.88
C GLY A 253 -3.48 13.31 2.04
N MET A 254 -3.45 12.10 2.61
CA MET A 254 -3.84 10.85 1.96
C MET A 254 -5.34 10.60 2.15
N ASP A 255 -6.16 11.49 1.60
CA ASP A 255 -7.62 11.50 1.83
C ASP A 255 -8.34 10.32 1.17
N ASP A 256 -7.76 9.73 0.13
CA ASP A 256 -8.28 8.55 -0.57
C ASP A 256 -7.75 7.22 -0.01
N THR A 257 -6.90 7.27 1.02
CA THR A 257 -6.34 6.07 1.64
C THR A 257 -7.17 5.62 2.83
N VAL A 258 -7.78 4.44 2.69
CA VAL A 258 -8.80 3.96 3.64
C VAL A 258 -8.68 2.46 3.89
N TRP A 259 -9.20 1.99 5.02
CA TRP A 259 -9.34 0.57 5.34
C TRP A 259 -10.60 -0.06 4.73
N ARG A 260 -11.61 0.74 4.43
CA ARG A 260 -12.89 0.35 3.88
C ARG A 260 -13.36 1.40 2.87
N LEU A 261 -13.94 0.97 1.77
CA LEU A 261 -14.53 1.86 0.80
C LEU A 261 -15.66 2.69 1.45
N ARG A 262 -15.66 3.97 1.17
CA ARG A 262 -16.74 4.90 1.50
C ARG A 262 -17.85 4.79 0.46
N GLU A 263 -19.00 5.34 0.76
CA GLU A 263 -20.07 5.49 -0.21
C GLU A 263 -19.56 6.27 -1.44
N GLY A 264 -19.84 5.77 -2.63
CA GLY A 264 -19.37 6.36 -3.90
C GLY A 264 -17.97 5.91 -4.36
N ASP A 265 -17.12 5.36 -3.48
CA ASP A 265 -15.76 4.95 -3.86
C ASP A 265 -15.71 3.74 -4.80
N ALA A 266 -16.79 2.93 -4.83
CA ALA A 266 -16.85 1.72 -5.66
C ALA A 266 -16.60 1.99 -7.15
N ALA A 267 -17.09 3.12 -7.66
CA ALA A 267 -16.92 3.54 -9.05
C ALA A 267 -15.47 3.90 -9.43
N ARG A 268 -14.61 4.14 -8.43
CA ARG A 268 -13.18 4.47 -8.65
C ARG A 268 -12.26 3.27 -8.41
N LEU A 269 -12.80 2.15 -7.90
CA LEU A 269 -12.00 1.00 -7.49
C LEU A 269 -11.67 0.10 -8.68
N MET A 270 -10.39 -0.05 -8.99
CA MET A 270 -9.94 -0.92 -10.08
C MET A 270 -10.23 -2.39 -9.79
N GLN A 271 -10.72 -3.14 -10.78
CA GLN A 271 -10.97 -4.58 -10.67
C GLN A 271 -9.67 -5.38 -10.56
N VAL A 272 -9.64 -6.35 -9.65
CA VAL A 272 -8.52 -7.31 -9.53
C VAL A 272 -8.74 -8.48 -10.48
N TYR A 273 -7.68 -8.82 -11.21
CA TYR A 273 -7.68 -9.97 -12.13
C TYR A 273 -6.66 -11.02 -11.71
N ALA A 274 -7.09 -12.29 -11.74
CA ALA A 274 -6.20 -13.44 -11.58
C ALA A 274 -5.75 -13.94 -12.95
N TYR A 275 -4.44 -14.13 -13.10
CA TYR A 275 -3.78 -14.63 -14.30
C TYR A 275 -3.33 -16.07 -14.06
N GLY A 276 -3.74 -17.00 -14.93
CA GLY A 276 -3.33 -18.39 -14.90
C GLY A 276 -1.88 -18.62 -15.33
N ARG A 277 -1.44 -19.87 -15.26
CA ARG A 277 -0.12 -20.28 -15.79
C ARG A 277 -0.08 -20.16 -17.31
N ASP A 278 -1.19 -20.45 -17.97
CA ASP A 278 -1.36 -20.20 -19.40
C ASP A 278 -1.59 -18.69 -19.61
N ARG A 279 -0.60 -18.04 -20.18
CA ARG A 279 -0.62 -16.61 -20.47
C ARG A 279 -1.50 -16.24 -21.68
N ALA A 280 -1.89 -17.21 -22.50
CA ALA A 280 -2.82 -17.02 -23.61
C ALA A 280 -4.29 -17.02 -23.14
N ALA A 281 -4.58 -17.62 -21.99
CA ALA A 281 -5.91 -17.59 -21.40
C ALA A 281 -6.24 -16.19 -20.85
N PRO A 282 -7.47 -15.69 -21.05
CA PRO A 282 -7.90 -14.40 -20.50
C PRO A 282 -7.88 -14.46 -18.96
N PRO A 283 -7.47 -13.37 -18.29
CA PRO A 283 -7.50 -13.30 -16.84
C PRO A 283 -8.93 -13.27 -16.30
N THR A 284 -9.13 -13.77 -15.09
CA THR A 284 -10.44 -13.87 -14.45
C THR A 284 -10.57 -12.85 -13.32
N ALA A 285 -11.71 -12.15 -13.25
CA ALA A 285 -11.99 -11.23 -12.15
C ALA A 285 -12.08 -11.98 -10.81
N VAL A 286 -11.45 -11.43 -9.77
CA VAL A 286 -11.42 -12.04 -8.43
C VAL A 286 -12.60 -11.51 -7.61
N ALA A 287 -13.69 -12.28 -7.56
CA ALA A 287 -14.94 -11.89 -6.88
C ALA A 287 -14.75 -11.62 -5.37
N ALA A 288 -13.90 -12.39 -4.69
CA ALA A 288 -13.60 -12.18 -3.27
C ALA A 288 -12.91 -10.83 -2.97
N LEU A 289 -12.39 -10.15 -4.01
CA LEU A 289 -11.79 -8.83 -3.92
C LEU A 289 -12.64 -7.76 -4.63
N SER A 290 -13.96 -7.95 -4.68
CA SER A 290 -14.89 -7.00 -5.30
C SER A 290 -15.06 -5.71 -4.46
N ALA A 291 -15.70 -4.71 -5.05
CA ALA A 291 -16.03 -3.46 -4.34
C ALA A 291 -16.98 -3.73 -3.15
N GLU A 292 -17.95 -4.64 -3.31
CA GLU A 292 -18.88 -5.03 -2.25
C GLU A 292 -18.14 -5.65 -1.05
N ALA A 293 -17.14 -6.51 -1.31
CA ALA A 293 -16.32 -7.09 -0.25
C ALA A 293 -15.56 -6.00 0.52
N TYR A 294 -15.05 -4.97 -0.17
CA TYR A 294 -14.31 -3.88 0.44
C TYR A 294 -15.18 -2.77 1.05
N ALA A 295 -16.48 -2.76 0.77
CA ALA A 295 -17.45 -1.91 1.43
C ALA A 295 -17.98 -2.48 2.76
N ARG A 296 -17.77 -3.79 3.03
CA ARG A 296 -18.16 -4.42 4.30
C ARG A 296 -17.34 -3.90 5.47
N PRO A 297 -17.87 -3.92 6.71
CA PRO A 297 -17.12 -3.59 7.91
C PRO A 297 -15.81 -4.39 7.98
N VAL A 298 -14.74 -3.72 8.38
CA VAL A 298 -13.45 -4.35 8.66
C VAL A 298 -13.47 -4.85 10.10
N THR A 299 -13.16 -6.11 10.30
CA THR A 299 -13.03 -6.71 11.63
C THR A 299 -11.59 -6.69 12.12
N LEU A 300 -10.65 -7.04 11.24
CA LEU A 300 -9.20 -6.97 11.51
C LEU A 300 -8.55 -5.88 10.63
N TYR A 301 -8.01 -4.84 11.24
CA TYR A 301 -7.22 -3.82 10.56
C TYR A 301 -5.79 -4.34 10.32
N SER A 302 -5.59 -4.98 9.17
CA SER A 302 -4.31 -5.63 8.84
C SER A 302 -3.20 -4.63 8.56
N GLY A 303 -2.24 -4.49 9.46
CA GLY A 303 -1.02 -3.70 9.24
C GLY A 303 -0.13 -4.25 8.13
N GLY A 304 -0.32 -5.51 7.77
CA GLY A 304 0.38 -6.19 6.69
C GLY A 304 -0.24 -6.03 5.30
N GLY A 305 -1.52 -5.57 5.18
CA GLY A 305 -2.15 -5.59 3.85
C GLY A 305 -3.54 -4.99 3.71
N GLY A 306 -4.04 -4.24 4.68
CA GLY A 306 -5.45 -3.84 4.76
C GLY A 306 -5.86 -2.57 4.00
N LEU A 307 -4.92 -1.73 3.57
CA LEU A 307 -5.23 -0.43 2.98
C LEU A 307 -5.63 -0.51 1.50
N ILE A 308 -6.53 0.39 1.14
CA ILE A 308 -6.83 0.85 -0.21
C ILE A 308 -6.21 2.23 -0.34
N SER A 309 -5.67 2.60 -1.50
CA SER A 309 -5.08 3.91 -1.73
C SER A 309 -5.18 4.33 -3.19
N SER A 310 -4.90 5.59 -3.48
CA SER A 310 -4.76 6.12 -4.83
C SER A 310 -3.28 6.26 -5.21
N THR A 311 -3.01 6.45 -6.51
CA THR A 311 -1.65 6.75 -6.99
C THR A 311 -1.15 8.06 -6.40
N ARG A 312 -2.03 9.07 -6.30
CA ARG A 312 -1.70 10.40 -5.77
C ARG A 312 -1.32 10.32 -4.29
N ASP A 313 -2.15 9.70 -3.48
CA ASP A 313 -1.93 9.58 -2.04
C ASP A 313 -0.63 8.83 -1.74
N TYR A 314 -0.44 7.69 -2.41
CA TYR A 314 0.73 6.87 -2.14
C TYR A 314 2.03 7.54 -2.61
N LEU A 315 1.98 8.29 -3.73
CA LEU A 315 3.11 9.13 -4.14
C LEU A 315 3.38 10.23 -3.11
N GLY A 316 2.36 10.85 -2.54
CA GLY A 316 2.47 11.82 -1.44
C GLY A 316 3.20 11.23 -0.22
N PHE A 317 2.85 9.99 0.16
CA PHE A 317 3.51 9.26 1.24
C PHE A 317 5.00 8.99 0.94
N LEU A 318 5.29 8.48 -0.25
CA LEU A 318 6.68 8.25 -0.66
C LEU A 318 7.48 9.55 -0.73
N SER A 319 6.88 10.61 -1.25
CA SER A 319 7.46 11.94 -1.31
C SER A 319 7.76 12.51 0.08
N MET A 320 6.90 12.26 1.06
CA MET A 320 7.13 12.63 2.46
C MET A 320 8.36 11.92 3.02
N LEU A 321 8.52 10.61 2.77
CA LEU A 321 9.72 9.87 3.18
C LEU A 321 10.99 10.34 2.47
N LEU A 322 10.90 10.66 1.17
CA LEU A 322 12.00 11.21 0.38
C LEU A 322 12.42 12.59 0.90
N ASN A 323 11.46 13.40 1.33
CA ASN A 323 11.61 14.78 1.80
C ASN A 323 11.85 14.86 3.33
N ASP A 324 12.58 13.89 3.88
CA ASP A 324 12.99 13.84 5.29
C ASP A 324 11.83 14.09 6.28
N GLY A 325 10.70 13.46 6.01
CA GLY A 325 9.51 13.50 6.86
C GLY A 325 8.61 14.73 6.66
N ARG A 326 8.74 15.47 5.53
CA ARG A 326 7.89 16.63 5.22
C ARG A 326 6.92 16.34 4.07
N ALA A 327 5.64 16.57 4.30
CA ALA A 327 4.59 16.64 3.29
C ALA A 327 4.24 18.11 3.04
N GLY A 328 4.76 18.70 1.97
CA GLY A 328 4.63 20.15 1.73
C GLY A 328 5.17 20.98 2.91
N ARG A 329 4.27 21.75 3.55
CA ARG A 329 4.62 22.55 4.74
C ARG A 329 4.50 21.80 6.06
N VAL A 330 3.86 20.64 6.06
CA VAL A 330 3.62 19.83 7.26
C VAL A 330 4.81 18.94 7.55
N ARG A 331 5.27 18.92 8.78
CA ARG A 331 6.26 17.94 9.27
C ARG A 331 5.54 16.77 9.92
N VAL A 332 5.61 15.63 9.29
CA VAL A 332 4.99 14.38 9.75
C VAL A 332 5.88 13.68 10.77
N MET A 333 7.20 13.69 10.54
CA MET A 333 8.22 13.14 11.40
C MET A 333 9.56 13.90 11.24
N LYS A 334 10.50 13.71 12.17
CA LYS A 334 11.84 14.29 12.09
C LYS A 334 12.64 13.68 10.94
N PRO A 335 13.67 14.40 10.43
CA PRO A 335 14.56 13.85 9.38
C PRO A 335 15.21 12.53 9.80
N GLU A 336 15.68 12.45 11.05
CA GLU A 336 16.32 11.27 11.61
C GLU A 336 15.37 10.04 11.60
N THR A 337 14.09 10.28 11.89
CA THR A 337 13.04 9.24 11.85
C THR A 337 12.78 8.77 10.41
N ALA A 338 12.69 9.69 9.46
CA ALA A 338 12.53 9.34 8.04
C ALA A 338 13.75 8.58 7.50
N HIS A 339 14.96 8.93 7.93
CA HIS A 339 16.20 8.20 7.59
C HIS A 339 16.19 6.80 8.22
N LEU A 340 15.81 6.67 9.49
CA LEU A 340 15.73 5.39 10.19
C LEU A 340 14.81 4.40 9.46
N ILE A 341 13.65 4.85 8.94
CA ILE A 341 12.69 4.02 8.20
C ILE A 341 13.36 3.31 7.02
N ARG A 342 14.26 3.97 6.32
CA ARG A 342 14.98 3.49 5.13
C ARG A 342 16.40 2.98 5.42
N THR A 343 16.73 2.75 6.68
CA THR A 343 17.99 2.13 7.11
C THR A 343 17.84 0.64 7.22
N ASP A 344 18.84 -0.13 6.75
CA ASP A 344 18.87 -1.57 6.93
C ASP A 344 19.05 -1.91 8.41
N ILE A 345 18.01 -2.52 8.97
CA ILE A 345 17.98 -2.93 10.39
C ILE A 345 17.84 -4.44 10.55
N LEU A 346 18.09 -5.22 9.48
CA LEU A 346 18.16 -6.67 9.60
C LEU A 346 19.21 -7.09 10.63
N PRO A 347 18.99 -8.16 11.39
CA PRO A 347 20.07 -8.78 12.17
C PRO A 347 21.29 -9.09 11.30
N GLU A 348 22.48 -8.97 11.89
CA GLU A 348 23.74 -9.20 11.20
C GLU A 348 23.80 -10.57 10.52
N GLY A 349 24.33 -10.61 9.31
CA GLY A 349 24.44 -11.83 8.51
C GLY A 349 23.18 -12.24 7.74
N LEU A 350 22.03 -11.61 7.99
CA LEU A 350 20.80 -11.89 7.25
C LEU A 350 20.65 -11.03 6.00
N THR A 351 19.92 -11.59 5.03
CA THR A 351 19.46 -10.88 3.83
C THR A 351 17.97 -11.12 3.61
N ALA A 352 17.27 -10.12 3.06
CA ALA A 352 15.90 -10.22 2.60
C ALA A 352 15.88 -10.11 1.08
N GLU A 353 15.54 -11.17 0.36
CA GLU A 353 15.48 -11.19 -1.11
C GLU A 353 16.75 -10.58 -1.79
N GLY A 354 17.92 -10.89 -1.25
CA GLY A 354 19.21 -10.39 -1.75
C GLY A 354 19.58 -8.95 -1.35
N GLY A 355 18.78 -8.31 -0.51
CA GLY A 355 19.02 -6.96 0.00
C GLY A 355 18.93 -6.87 1.52
N GLY A 356 18.80 -5.63 2.02
CA GLY A 356 18.48 -5.28 3.38
C GLY A 356 16.97 -5.14 3.61
N PHE A 357 16.60 -4.83 4.85
CA PHE A 357 15.22 -4.55 5.20
C PHE A 357 15.12 -3.47 6.29
N GLY A 358 14.29 -2.47 6.05
CA GLY A 358 14.02 -1.40 6.99
C GLY A 358 12.65 -1.56 7.67
N PHE A 359 11.94 -0.46 7.85
CA PHE A 359 10.64 -0.45 8.50
C PHE A 359 9.53 -0.93 7.54
N GLY A 360 9.43 -2.25 7.40
CA GLY A 360 8.41 -2.89 6.55
C GLY A 360 8.70 -2.84 5.05
N GLY A 361 9.91 -2.47 4.63
CA GLY A 361 10.32 -2.35 3.23
C GLY A 361 11.73 -2.85 2.95
N TRP A 362 11.95 -3.28 1.72
CA TRP A 362 13.22 -3.74 1.20
C TRP A 362 14.18 -2.58 0.90
N ILE A 363 15.46 -2.81 1.08
CA ILE A 363 16.55 -1.85 0.85
C ILE A 363 17.57 -2.44 -0.11
N ALA A 364 17.91 -1.70 -1.14
CA ALA A 364 19.01 -2.04 -2.03
C ALA A 364 20.34 -1.71 -1.35
N ARG A 365 21.07 -2.74 -0.92
CA ARG A 365 22.40 -2.62 -0.29
C ARG A 365 23.46 -2.11 -1.26
N PRO A 366 24.61 -1.61 -0.75
CA PRO A 366 25.76 -1.25 -1.58
C PRO A 366 26.15 -2.36 -2.55
N GLY A 367 26.48 -2.00 -3.79
CA GLY A 367 26.80 -2.92 -4.87
C GLY A 367 25.61 -3.48 -5.66
N HIS A 368 24.39 -3.23 -5.22
CA HIS A 368 23.20 -3.51 -6.01
C HIS A 368 22.96 -2.39 -7.04
N ARG A 369 22.56 -2.74 -8.28
CA ARG A 369 22.29 -1.75 -9.36
C ARG A 369 21.31 -0.63 -9.00
N ARG A 370 20.49 -0.85 -7.97
CA ARG A 370 19.51 0.12 -7.41
C ARG A 370 19.90 0.54 -6.00
N GLN A 371 21.20 0.59 -5.71
CA GLN A 371 21.71 0.99 -4.39
C GLN A 371 21.01 2.23 -3.86
N GLY A 372 20.67 2.21 -2.59
CA GLY A 372 19.98 3.28 -1.89
C GLY A 372 18.46 3.26 -2.02
N GLU A 373 17.87 2.50 -2.96
CA GLU A 373 16.41 2.41 -3.04
C GLU A 373 15.81 1.74 -1.81
N PHE A 374 14.68 2.31 -1.36
CA PHE A 374 13.80 1.73 -0.34
C PHE A 374 12.39 1.64 -0.88
N GLY A 375 11.70 0.53 -0.65
CA GLY A 375 10.32 0.39 -1.10
C GLY A 375 9.75 -1.02 -0.89
N TRP A 376 8.50 -1.21 -1.31
CA TRP A 376 7.84 -2.52 -1.26
C TRP A 376 6.78 -2.66 -2.34
N SER A 377 6.26 -3.89 -2.47
CA SER A 377 5.25 -4.26 -3.47
C SER A 377 3.99 -4.82 -2.82
N GLY A 378 2.86 -4.74 -3.55
CA GLY A 378 1.60 -5.38 -3.20
C GLY A 378 1.34 -6.65 -3.99
N ALA A 379 0.55 -7.56 -3.43
CA ALA A 379 0.24 -8.87 -4.00
C ALA A 379 -0.42 -8.81 -5.39
N ALA A 380 -1.10 -7.71 -5.72
CA ALA A 380 -1.71 -7.48 -7.03
C ALA A 380 -0.84 -6.65 -7.99
N GLY A 381 0.48 -6.60 -7.77
CA GLY A 381 1.43 -5.95 -8.67
C GLY A 381 1.61 -4.44 -8.45
N THR A 382 0.97 -3.86 -7.43
CA THR A 382 1.26 -2.48 -7.03
C THR A 382 2.70 -2.38 -6.51
N GLN A 383 3.33 -1.22 -6.73
CA GLN A 383 4.72 -0.96 -6.31
C GLN A 383 4.88 0.46 -5.82
N GLY A 384 5.73 0.65 -4.80
CA GLY A 384 6.16 1.97 -4.37
C GLY A 384 7.62 1.95 -3.95
N TRP A 385 8.41 2.92 -4.40
CA TRP A 385 9.82 3.05 -4.02
C TRP A 385 10.28 4.50 -4.02
N ILE A 386 11.30 4.75 -3.24
CA ILE A 386 12.07 6.00 -3.25
C ILE A 386 13.53 5.70 -3.56
N ASP A 387 14.20 6.63 -4.21
CA ASP A 387 15.64 6.63 -4.46
C ASP A 387 16.23 7.96 -3.94
N PRO A 388 16.66 7.99 -2.67
CA PRO A 388 17.18 9.19 -2.06
C PRO A 388 18.49 9.70 -2.70
N GLU A 389 19.32 8.80 -3.24
CA GLU A 389 20.56 9.18 -3.92
C GLU A 389 20.29 9.98 -5.20
N ARG A 390 19.20 9.67 -5.89
CA ARG A 390 18.79 10.31 -7.15
C ARG A 390 17.61 11.25 -6.97
N ASN A 391 17.18 11.46 -5.73
CA ASN A 391 16.12 12.36 -5.32
C ASN A 391 14.82 12.16 -6.12
N PHE A 392 14.33 10.92 -6.22
CA PHE A 392 13.02 10.64 -6.82
C PHE A 392 12.24 9.57 -6.07
N ALA A 393 10.91 9.58 -6.27
CA ALA A 393 10.02 8.53 -5.82
C ALA A 393 9.10 8.12 -6.97
N ALA A 394 8.66 6.86 -6.97
CA ALA A 394 7.69 6.41 -7.95
C ALA A 394 6.73 5.36 -7.35
N THR A 395 5.51 5.35 -7.88
CA THR A 395 4.55 4.30 -7.58
C THR A 395 3.86 3.83 -8.86
N LEU A 396 3.68 2.52 -8.97
CA LEU A 396 2.89 1.86 -10.02
C LEU A 396 1.66 1.24 -9.38
N MET A 397 0.49 1.53 -9.91
CA MET A 397 -0.79 0.96 -9.50
C MET A 397 -1.40 0.14 -10.63
N ILE A 398 -1.47 -1.17 -10.43
CA ILE A 398 -2.16 -2.18 -11.24
C ILE A 398 -2.87 -3.15 -10.31
N GLN A 399 -3.74 -4.02 -10.85
CA GLN A 399 -4.46 -5.03 -10.05
C GLN A 399 -4.42 -6.41 -10.75
N ALA A 400 -3.23 -7.01 -10.80
CA ALA A 400 -2.93 -8.30 -11.45
C ALA A 400 -2.33 -9.29 -10.45
N MET A 401 -2.98 -10.43 -10.24
CA MET A 401 -2.55 -11.50 -9.32
C MET A 401 -2.22 -12.80 -10.09
N PRO A 402 -1.30 -13.62 -9.55
CA PRO A 402 -0.43 -13.38 -8.40
C PRO A 402 0.62 -12.29 -8.68
N TYR A 403 1.35 -11.87 -7.65
CA TYR A 403 2.47 -10.93 -7.81
C TYR A 403 3.38 -11.34 -8.98
N ARG A 404 3.75 -10.37 -9.82
CA ARG A 404 4.46 -10.57 -11.10
C ARG A 404 3.71 -11.42 -12.14
N ALA A 405 2.41 -11.59 -12.01
CA ALA A 405 1.62 -12.20 -13.09
C ALA A 405 1.79 -11.44 -14.42
N VAL A 406 1.93 -10.11 -14.32
CA VAL A 406 2.26 -9.22 -15.45
C VAL A 406 3.55 -8.48 -15.09
N ASP A 407 4.65 -8.81 -15.78
CA ASP A 407 5.97 -8.23 -15.51
C ASP A 407 6.16 -6.91 -16.29
N ILE A 408 5.37 -5.90 -15.91
CA ILE A 408 5.50 -4.55 -16.46
C ILE A 408 6.74 -3.81 -15.93
N LEU A 409 7.19 -4.14 -14.71
CA LEU A 409 8.29 -3.42 -14.05
C LEU A 409 9.65 -3.63 -14.72
N SER A 410 9.86 -4.79 -15.35
CA SER A 410 11.09 -5.06 -16.11
C SER A 410 11.31 -4.06 -17.25
N GLU A 411 10.22 -3.48 -17.77
CA GLU A 411 10.25 -2.50 -18.85
C GLU A 411 10.00 -1.07 -18.36
N LEU A 412 9.09 -0.89 -17.39
CA LEU A 412 8.75 0.43 -16.88
C LEU A 412 9.91 1.08 -16.11
N ARG A 413 10.66 0.32 -15.30
CA ARG A 413 11.76 0.90 -14.53
C ARG A 413 12.89 1.44 -15.42
N PRO A 414 13.40 0.70 -16.44
CA PRO A 414 14.36 1.28 -17.39
C PRO A 414 13.81 2.48 -18.16
N ALA A 415 12.53 2.47 -18.53
CA ALA A 415 11.89 3.59 -19.20
C ALA A 415 11.84 4.83 -18.31
N LEU A 416 11.48 4.68 -17.03
CA LEU A 416 11.50 5.77 -16.04
C LEU A 416 12.92 6.32 -15.83
N ASP A 417 13.92 5.45 -15.70
CA ASP A 417 15.30 5.87 -15.55
C ASP A 417 15.75 6.72 -16.78
N ALA A 418 15.40 6.26 -17.99
CA ALA A 418 15.74 6.99 -19.22
C ALA A 418 14.98 8.32 -19.34
N ASP A 419 13.67 8.34 -19.05
CA ASP A 419 12.86 9.57 -19.10
C ASP A 419 13.33 10.62 -18.07
N LEU A 420 13.83 10.17 -16.92
CA LEU A 420 14.33 11.03 -15.83
C LEU A 420 15.83 11.36 -15.96
N GLY A 421 16.53 10.80 -16.96
CA GLY A 421 17.98 10.97 -17.14
C GLY A 421 18.81 10.30 -16.03
N ILE A 422 18.27 9.25 -15.41
CA ILE A 422 18.91 8.53 -14.30
C ILE A 422 19.91 7.51 -14.86
N VAL A 423 21.17 7.63 -14.49
CA VAL A 423 22.23 6.67 -14.81
C VAL A 423 22.40 5.70 -13.62
N ARG A 424 22.30 4.40 -13.87
CA ARG A 424 22.58 3.36 -12.88
C ARG A 424 23.91 2.68 -13.16
N ILE A 425 24.57 2.28 -12.09
CA ILE A 425 25.77 1.45 -12.17
C ILE A 425 25.36 0.09 -12.78
N ALA A 426 26.12 -0.40 -13.74
CA ALA A 426 25.88 -1.66 -14.43
C ALA A 426 26.04 -2.87 -13.50
#